data_886d0357502041c2d68444d6983ffcdf
#
_entry.id   886d0357502041c2d68444d6983ffcdf
#
_cell.length_a   1.000
_cell.length_b   1.000
_cell.length_c   1.000
_cell.angle_alpha   90.00
_cell.angle_beta   90.00
_cell.angle_gamma   90.00
#
_symmetry.space_group_name_H-M   'P 1'
#
loop_
_entity.id
_entity.type
_entity.pdbx_description
1 polymer ?
#
loop_
_entity_poly.entity_id
_entity_poly.type
_entity_poly.pdbx_seq_one_letter_code
_entity_poly.pdbx_strand_id
1 'polypeptide(L)'
;MQTNKKNKNIIGIIQSFLILILVVLIIFMMIQISRLQGTARVINYAGLVRGATQREVKLEITGNQNDELIKYLDDILLGLRYQDGHYNLVKLNDEEYQGKLKIQSDYWDKLKTEIEAVRNKGYENTDIVNMSEIYFTMADETVSAAES
;
A
#
# COMPACT_ATOMS: atom_id res chain seq x y z
N MET A 1 26.83 15.75 -58.33
CA MET A 1 26.51 16.63 -57.19
C MET A 1 25.16 16.34 -56.51
N GLN A 2 24.21 15.62 -57.12
CA GLN A 2 22.88 15.27 -56.58
C GLN A 2 22.84 14.13 -55.54
N THR A 3 23.75 13.17 -55.60
CA THR A 3 23.79 11.99 -54.68
C THR A 3 24.12 12.36 -53.24
N ASN A 4 24.93 13.41 -53.01
CA ASN A 4 25.34 13.84 -51.67
C ASN A 4 24.21 14.53 -50.89
N LYS A 5 23.29 15.19 -51.58
CA LYS A 5 22.10 15.84 -50.96
C LYS A 5 21.05 14.82 -50.52
N LYS A 6 20.84 13.76 -51.31
CA LYS A 6 19.90 12.68 -51.03
C LYS A 6 20.36 11.87 -49.81
N ASN A 7 21.63 11.59 -49.68
CA ASN A 7 22.19 10.88 -48.51
C ASN A 7 22.10 11.70 -47.22
N LYS A 8 22.31 13.02 -47.26
CA LYS A 8 22.13 13.89 -46.10
C LYS A 8 20.68 13.92 -45.60
N ASN A 9 19.69 13.90 -46.51
CA ASN A 9 18.29 13.87 -46.15
C ASN A 9 17.91 12.52 -45.51
N ILE A 10 18.42 11.41 -46.03
CA ILE A 10 18.17 10.06 -45.46
C ILE A 10 18.76 9.97 -44.05
N ILE A 11 19.99 10.43 -43.85
CA ILE A 11 20.64 10.48 -42.55
C ILE A 11 19.82 11.33 -41.54
N GLY A 12 19.33 12.49 -41.96
CA GLY A 12 18.46 13.33 -41.13
C GLY A 12 17.16 12.65 -40.72
N ILE A 13 16.53 11.93 -41.66
CA ILE A 13 15.29 11.15 -41.36
C ILE A 13 15.58 10.04 -40.38
N ILE A 14 16.68 9.30 -40.54
CA ILE A 14 17.08 8.23 -39.61
C ILE A 14 17.35 8.81 -38.21
N GLN A 15 18.09 9.92 -38.13
CA GLN A 15 18.35 10.59 -36.86
C GLN A 15 17.07 11.05 -36.17
N SER A 16 16.14 11.67 -36.90
CA SER A 16 14.84 12.09 -36.35
C SER A 16 14.03 10.91 -35.84
N PHE A 17 14.04 9.79 -36.56
CA PHE A 17 13.36 8.58 -36.14
C PHE A 17 13.96 7.96 -34.87
N LEU A 18 15.31 7.94 -34.77
CA LEU A 18 16.00 7.46 -33.57
C LEU A 18 15.70 8.34 -32.34
N ILE A 19 15.66 9.67 -32.52
CA ILE A 19 15.30 10.58 -31.45
C ILE A 19 13.86 10.33 -30.98
N LEU A 20 12.93 10.13 -31.91
CA LEU A 20 11.54 9.83 -31.58
C LEU A 20 11.44 8.52 -30.76
N ILE A 21 12.13 7.47 -31.17
CA ILE A 21 12.17 6.19 -30.42
C ILE A 21 12.71 6.43 -29.02
N LEU A 22 13.79 7.20 -28.88
CA LEU A 22 14.40 7.49 -27.58
C LEU A 22 13.40 8.22 -26.65
N VAL A 23 12.67 9.22 -27.17
CA VAL A 23 11.65 9.94 -26.41
C VAL A 23 10.53 9.00 -25.94
N VAL A 24 10.05 8.12 -26.83
CA VAL A 24 9.03 7.13 -26.49
C VAL A 24 9.52 6.16 -25.40
N LEU A 25 10.75 5.69 -25.48
CA LEU A 25 11.36 4.84 -24.45
C LEU A 25 11.49 5.55 -23.10
N ILE A 26 11.89 6.83 -23.10
CA ILE A 26 11.96 7.61 -21.86
C ILE A 26 10.59 7.75 -21.22
N ILE A 27 9.55 8.08 -21.98
CA ILE A 27 8.17 8.18 -21.48
C ILE A 27 7.70 6.84 -20.90
N PHE A 28 7.98 5.74 -21.62
CA PHE A 28 7.65 4.39 -21.15
C PHE A 28 8.33 4.06 -19.82
N MET A 29 9.63 4.36 -19.70
CA MET A 29 10.38 4.16 -18.45
C MET A 29 9.81 5.00 -17.30
N MET A 30 9.44 6.26 -17.54
CA MET A 30 8.83 7.12 -16.52
C MET A 30 7.50 6.55 -16.00
N ILE A 31 6.66 6.01 -16.88
CA ILE A 31 5.40 5.35 -16.50
C ILE A 31 5.68 4.12 -15.63
N GLN A 32 6.66 3.29 -15.98
CA GLN A 32 7.01 2.10 -15.21
C GLN A 32 7.55 2.46 -13.83
N ILE A 33 8.43 3.46 -13.73
CA ILE A 33 8.95 3.94 -12.45
C ILE A 33 7.80 4.45 -11.55
N SER A 34 6.88 5.22 -12.11
CA SER A 34 5.74 5.74 -11.36
C SER A 34 4.84 4.62 -10.81
N ARG A 35 4.61 3.56 -11.59
CA ARG A 35 3.86 2.38 -11.14
C ARG A 35 4.57 1.65 -10.00
N LEU A 36 5.88 1.40 -10.13
CA LEU A 36 6.68 0.77 -9.09
C LEU A 36 6.67 1.56 -7.78
N GLN A 37 6.78 2.88 -7.85
CA GLN A 37 6.69 3.75 -6.67
C GLN A 37 5.32 3.67 -6.00
N GLY A 38 4.25 3.59 -6.78
CA GLY A 38 2.89 3.42 -6.26
C GLY A 38 2.73 2.11 -5.50
N THR A 39 3.17 1.00 -6.10
CA THR A 39 3.14 -0.33 -5.47
C THR A 39 3.99 -0.38 -4.21
N ALA A 40 5.23 0.12 -4.26
CA ALA A 40 6.12 0.16 -3.10
C ALA A 40 5.52 0.96 -1.93
N ARG A 41 4.80 2.05 -2.23
CA ARG A 41 4.07 2.81 -1.21
C ARG A 41 2.96 1.99 -0.57
N VAL A 42 2.16 1.26 -1.34
CA VAL A 42 1.10 0.38 -0.83
C VAL A 42 1.69 -0.68 0.11
N ILE A 43 2.75 -1.38 -0.31
CA ILE A 43 3.45 -2.39 0.50
C ILE A 43 3.94 -1.77 1.83
N ASN A 44 4.56 -0.59 1.76
CA ASN A 44 5.03 0.11 2.95
C ASN A 44 3.89 0.43 3.93
N TYR A 45 2.77 0.97 3.45
CA TYR A 45 1.63 1.29 4.30
C TYR A 45 0.91 0.06 4.84
N ALA A 46 0.81 -1.03 4.08
CA ALA A 46 0.33 -2.32 4.59
C ALA A 46 1.23 -2.84 5.73
N GLY A 47 2.55 -2.73 5.59
CA GLY A 47 3.52 -3.04 6.65
C GLY A 47 3.38 -2.13 7.89
N LEU A 48 3.11 -0.83 7.69
CA LEU A 48 2.84 0.11 8.78
C LEU A 48 1.58 -0.28 9.54
N VAL A 49 0.50 -0.68 8.87
CA VAL A 49 -0.73 -1.17 9.53
C VAL A 49 -0.41 -2.36 10.42
N ARG A 50 0.36 -3.33 9.93
CA ARG A 50 0.77 -4.50 10.72
C ARG A 50 1.48 -4.10 12.01
N GLY A 51 2.50 -3.25 11.91
CA GLY A 51 3.29 -2.82 13.08
C GLY A 51 2.54 -1.88 14.02
N ALA A 52 1.77 -0.95 13.47
CA ALA A 52 1.04 0.04 14.25
C ALA A 52 -0.13 -0.57 15.03
N THR A 53 -0.80 -1.61 14.48
CA THR A 53 -1.84 -2.35 15.20
C THR A 53 -1.26 -3.08 16.42
N GLN A 54 -0.11 -3.73 16.28
CA GLN A 54 0.54 -4.37 17.43
C GLN A 54 0.94 -3.35 18.51
N ARG A 55 1.40 -2.17 18.08
CA ARG A 55 1.68 -1.07 18.99
C ARG A 55 0.42 -0.59 19.72
N GLU A 56 -0.69 -0.44 19.01
CA GLU A 56 -1.97 -0.01 19.57
C GLU A 56 -2.45 -1.00 20.64
N VAL A 57 -2.51 -2.28 20.32
CA VAL A 57 -2.90 -3.33 21.28
C VAL A 57 -2.02 -3.32 22.51
N LYS A 58 -0.70 -3.17 22.35
CA LYS A 58 0.24 -3.07 23.48
C LYS A 58 -0.06 -1.85 24.35
N LEU A 59 -0.37 -0.70 23.77
CA LEU A 59 -0.71 0.52 24.50
C LEU A 59 -1.99 0.31 25.31
N GLU A 60 -3.02 -0.25 24.71
CA GLU A 60 -4.29 -0.54 25.37
C GLU A 60 -4.13 -1.51 26.56
N ILE A 61 -3.37 -2.60 26.40
CA ILE A 61 -3.07 -3.56 27.46
C ILE A 61 -2.34 -2.89 28.63
N THR A 62 -1.49 -1.90 28.36
CA THR A 62 -0.75 -1.16 29.38
C THR A 62 -1.50 0.06 29.95
N GLY A 63 -2.76 0.28 29.54
CA GLY A 63 -3.61 1.38 29.99
C GLY A 63 -3.29 2.74 29.37
N ASN A 64 -2.52 2.75 28.27
CA ASN A 64 -2.17 3.98 27.53
C ASN A 64 -3.02 4.10 26.25
N GLN A 65 -4.26 4.56 26.41
CA GLN A 65 -5.19 4.72 25.28
C GLN A 65 -4.66 5.69 24.23
N ASN A 66 -4.82 5.32 22.93
CA ASN A 66 -4.34 6.14 21.82
C ASN A 66 -5.30 6.18 20.63
N ASP A 67 -6.37 7.00 20.77
CA ASP A 67 -7.37 7.18 19.71
C ASP A 67 -6.80 7.79 18.42
N GLU A 68 -5.70 8.54 18.51
CA GLU A 68 -5.02 9.08 17.32
C GLU A 68 -4.39 7.97 16.48
N LEU A 69 -3.85 6.94 17.12
CA LEU A 69 -3.29 5.79 16.41
C LEU A 69 -4.39 4.94 15.77
N ILE A 70 -5.55 4.79 16.43
CA ILE A 70 -6.72 4.12 15.84
C ILE A 70 -7.18 4.88 14.58
N LYS A 71 -7.33 6.19 14.64
CA LYS A 71 -7.70 7.02 13.48
C LYS A 71 -6.67 6.93 12.35
N TYR A 72 -5.39 6.91 12.69
CA TYR A 72 -4.32 6.74 11.73
C TYR A 72 -4.43 5.39 10.99
N LEU A 73 -4.73 4.31 11.71
CA LEU A 73 -4.93 2.98 11.14
C LEU A 73 -6.17 2.93 10.25
N ASP A 74 -7.29 3.53 10.71
CA ASP A 74 -8.52 3.65 9.92
C ASP A 74 -8.26 4.36 8.58
N ASP A 75 -7.54 5.49 8.61
CA ASP A 75 -7.25 6.30 7.40
C ASP A 75 -6.34 5.53 6.41
N ILE A 76 -5.34 4.80 6.91
CA ILE A 76 -4.51 3.97 6.04
C ILE A 76 -5.33 2.84 5.40
N LEU A 77 -6.12 2.11 6.17
CA LEU A 77 -6.94 1.01 5.67
C LEU A 77 -7.97 1.49 4.65
N LEU A 78 -8.56 2.67 4.88
CA LEU A 78 -9.44 3.34 3.92
C LEU A 78 -8.70 3.64 2.60
N GLY A 79 -7.51 4.21 2.69
CA GLY A 79 -6.66 4.50 1.54
C GLY A 79 -6.25 3.26 0.76
N LEU A 80 -5.88 2.17 1.43
CA LEU A 80 -5.51 0.91 0.80
C LEU A 80 -6.69 0.26 0.06
N ARG A 81 -7.89 0.31 0.64
CA ARG A 81 -9.10 -0.32 0.07
C ARG A 81 -9.75 0.50 -1.04
N TYR A 82 -9.87 1.81 -0.85
CA TYR A 82 -10.74 2.65 -1.66
C TYR A 82 -10.03 3.78 -2.39
N GLN A 83 -8.71 3.92 -2.23
CA GLN A 83 -7.92 5.06 -2.71
C GLN A 83 -8.41 6.39 -2.10
N ASP A 84 -9.11 6.33 -1.00
CA ASP A 84 -9.57 7.49 -0.23
C ASP A 84 -8.61 7.75 0.95
N GLY A 85 -8.60 8.98 1.46
CA GLY A 85 -7.72 9.36 2.55
C GLY A 85 -6.50 10.19 2.13
N HIS A 86 -5.62 10.45 3.10
CA HIS A 86 -4.56 11.46 2.96
C HIS A 86 -3.26 10.96 2.32
N TYR A 87 -3.13 9.64 2.06
CA TYR A 87 -1.83 9.04 1.69
C TYR A 87 -1.61 8.85 0.19
N ASN A 88 -2.58 9.21 -0.67
CA ASN A 88 -2.50 9.06 -2.13
C ASN A 88 -2.03 7.65 -2.55
N LEU A 89 -2.64 6.62 -1.96
CA LEU A 89 -2.33 5.25 -2.26
C LEU A 89 -2.97 4.82 -3.57
N VAL A 90 -2.23 4.05 -4.37
CA VAL A 90 -2.78 3.45 -5.59
C VAL A 90 -3.51 2.16 -5.25
N LYS A 91 -4.58 1.85 -6.00
CA LYS A 91 -5.24 0.56 -5.86
C LYS A 91 -4.44 -0.51 -6.59
N LEU A 92 -4.01 -1.53 -5.87
CA LEU A 92 -3.53 -2.75 -6.49
C LEU A 92 -4.74 -3.59 -6.90
N ASN A 93 -4.82 -3.96 -8.19
CA ASN A 93 -5.97 -4.70 -8.73
C ASN A 93 -5.80 -6.22 -8.63
N ASP A 94 -4.81 -6.69 -7.90
CA ASP A 94 -4.64 -8.10 -7.62
C ASP A 94 -5.80 -8.62 -6.75
N GLU A 95 -6.45 -9.71 -7.20
CA GLU A 95 -7.64 -10.26 -6.53
C GLU A 95 -7.30 -10.89 -5.17
N GLU A 96 -6.14 -11.55 -5.05
CA GLU A 96 -5.70 -12.16 -3.80
C GLU A 96 -5.43 -11.07 -2.76
N TYR A 97 -4.66 -10.04 -3.13
CA TYR A 97 -4.41 -8.89 -2.27
C TYR A 97 -5.70 -8.21 -1.80
N GLN A 98 -6.62 -7.91 -2.72
CA GLN A 98 -7.88 -7.25 -2.39
C GLN A 98 -8.76 -8.12 -1.48
N GLY A 99 -8.78 -9.43 -1.68
CA GLY A 99 -9.48 -10.38 -0.83
C GLY A 99 -8.92 -10.39 0.60
N LYS A 100 -7.61 -10.50 0.75
CA LYS A 100 -6.92 -10.49 2.05
C LYS A 100 -7.09 -9.15 2.77
N LEU A 101 -6.93 -8.04 2.07
CA LEU A 101 -7.12 -6.69 2.61
C LEU A 101 -8.55 -6.47 3.11
N LYS A 102 -9.54 -7.00 2.41
CA LYS A 102 -10.94 -6.95 2.86
C LYS A 102 -11.13 -7.69 4.18
N ILE A 103 -10.65 -8.93 4.27
CA ILE A 103 -10.76 -9.76 5.47
C ILE A 103 -10.04 -9.08 6.65
N GLN A 104 -8.84 -8.55 6.43
CA GLN A 104 -8.07 -7.81 7.42
C GLN A 104 -8.83 -6.56 7.92
N SER A 105 -9.42 -5.78 7.00
CA SER A 105 -10.17 -4.58 7.37
C SER A 105 -11.44 -4.93 8.17
N ASP A 106 -12.16 -5.98 7.76
CA ASP A 106 -13.35 -6.43 8.48
C ASP A 106 -12.98 -6.98 9.89
N TYR A 107 -11.78 -7.54 10.04
CA TYR A 107 -11.28 -7.99 11.33
C TYR A 107 -10.79 -6.83 12.21
N TRP A 108 -10.27 -5.76 11.61
CA TRP A 108 -9.90 -4.53 12.32
C TRP A 108 -11.09 -3.92 13.07
N ASP A 109 -12.26 -3.90 12.47
CA ASP A 109 -13.48 -3.42 13.13
C ASP A 109 -13.83 -4.26 14.37
N LYS A 110 -13.62 -5.56 14.32
CA LYS A 110 -13.79 -6.45 15.49
C LYS A 110 -12.73 -6.18 16.55
N LEU A 111 -11.48 -5.98 16.15
CA LEU A 111 -10.39 -5.69 17.05
C LEU A 111 -10.60 -4.34 17.77
N LYS A 112 -11.14 -3.31 17.09
CA LYS A 112 -11.53 -2.04 17.73
C LYS A 112 -12.60 -2.25 18.81
N THR A 113 -13.58 -3.10 18.56
CA THR A 113 -14.60 -3.46 19.56
C THR A 113 -13.96 -4.13 20.79
N GLU A 114 -12.97 -4.99 20.58
CA GLU A 114 -12.26 -5.65 21.67
C GLU A 114 -11.34 -4.66 22.43
N ILE A 115 -10.75 -3.69 21.76
CA ILE A 115 -10.02 -2.56 22.38
C ILE A 115 -10.93 -1.80 23.33
N GLU A 116 -12.16 -1.47 22.92
CA GLU A 116 -13.13 -0.82 23.81
C GLU A 116 -13.51 -1.73 25.01
N ALA A 117 -13.58 -3.04 24.79
CA ALA A 117 -13.80 -3.97 25.89
C ALA A 117 -12.64 -3.99 26.89
N VAL A 118 -11.39 -3.90 26.42
CA VAL A 118 -10.18 -3.75 27.26
C VAL A 118 -10.28 -2.51 28.14
N ARG A 119 -10.69 -1.39 27.58
CA ARG A 119 -10.89 -0.11 28.31
C ARG A 119 -11.93 -0.21 29.42
N ASN A 120 -12.98 -1.00 29.20
CA ASN A 120 -14.11 -1.12 30.13
C ASN A 120 -13.92 -2.17 31.22
N LYS A 121 -13.28 -3.31 30.92
CA LYS A 121 -13.21 -4.47 31.84
C LYS A 121 -11.81 -5.04 32.08
N GLY A 122 -10.77 -4.38 31.53
CA GLY A 122 -9.39 -4.82 31.60
C GLY A 122 -9.06 -5.94 30.61
N TYR A 123 -7.82 -5.97 30.15
CA TYR A 123 -7.36 -6.90 29.12
C TYR A 123 -7.48 -8.39 29.53
N GLU A 124 -7.33 -8.68 30.84
CA GLU A 124 -7.43 -10.06 31.37
C GLU A 124 -8.81 -10.69 31.18
N ASN A 125 -9.84 -9.86 30.99
CA ASN A 125 -11.23 -10.27 30.74
C ASN A 125 -11.65 -10.17 29.28
N THR A 126 -10.68 -10.15 28.36
CA THR A 126 -10.87 -9.97 26.91
C THR A 126 -10.05 -10.97 26.13
N ASP A 127 -10.35 -11.12 24.85
CA ASP A 127 -9.57 -11.97 23.92
C ASP A 127 -8.55 -11.15 23.10
N ILE A 128 -8.23 -9.93 23.55
CA ILE A 128 -7.42 -8.96 22.79
C ILE A 128 -6.07 -9.52 22.33
N VAL A 129 -5.40 -10.33 23.17
CA VAL A 129 -4.08 -10.89 22.85
C VAL A 129 -4.21 -11.87 21.69
N ASN A 130 -5.13 -12.84 21.78
CA ASN A 130 -5.37 -13.81 20.71
C ASN A 130 -5.85 -13.13 19.43
N MET A 131 -6.78 -12.18 19.54
CA MET A 131 -7.27 -11.42 18.39
C MET A 131 -6.17 -10.61 17.71
N SER A 132 -5.22 -10.06 18.47
CA SER A 132 -4.08 -9.32 17.91
C SER A 132 -3.13 -10.22 17.12
N GLU A 133 -2.89 -11.45 17.57
CA GLU A 133 -2.07 -12.43 16.85
C GLU A 133 -2.74 -12.89 15.54
N ILE A 134 -4.05 -13.12 15.57
CA ILE A 134 -4.82 -13.44 14.37
C ILE A 134 -4.76 -12.27 13.39
N TYR A 135 -4.94 -11.04 13.86
CA TYR A 135 -4.83 -9.85 13.03
C TYR A 135 -3.44 -9.69 12.42
N PHE A 136 -2.39 -9.92 13.23
CA PHE A 136 -1.01 -9.87 12.74
C PHE A 136 -0.77 -10.84 11.58
N THR A 137 -1.25 -12.07 11.71
CA THR A 137 -1.16 -13.07 10.64
C THR A 137 -1.89 -12.62 9.37
N MET A 138 -3.10 -12.08 9.50
CA MET A 138 -3.86 -11.53 8.36
C MET A 138 -3.13 -10.36 7.70
N ALA A 139 -2.54 -9.46 8.49
CA ALA A 139 -1.80 -8.33 7.99
C ALA A 139 -0.51 -8.76 7.28
N ASP A 140 0.20 -9.77 7.79
CA ASP A 140 1.38 -10.34 7.18
C ASP A 140 1.06 -11.00 5.82
N GLU A 141 -0.03 -11.76 5.74
CA GLU A 141 -0.52 -12.33 4.50
C GLU A 141 -0.93 -11.26 3.48
N THR A 142 -1.52 -10.14 3.93
CA THR A 142 -1.87 -9.01 3.05
C THR A 142 -0.63 -8.34 2.48
N VAL A 143 0.41 -8.13 3.30
CA VAL A 143 1.71 -7.60 2.83
C VAL A 143 2.32 -8.55 1.79
N SER A 144 2.38 -9.85 2.08
CA SER A 144 2.94 -10.85 1.18
C SER A 144 2.21 -10.90 -0.17
N ALA A 145 0.88 -10.76 -0.17
CA ALA A 145 0.10 -10.68 -1.40
C ALA A 145 0.31 -9.38 -2.18
N ALA A 146 0.67 -8.28 -1.51
CA ALA A 146 1.00 -7.03 -2.18
C ALA A 146 2.41 -7.05 -2.84
N GLU A 147 3.29 -7.94 -2.40
CA GLU A 147 4.66 -8.11 -2.91
C GLU A 147 4.74 -9.08 -4.10
N SER A 148 3.71 -9.91 -4.33
CA SER A 148 3.66 -10.91 -5.41
C SER A 148 3.31 -10.29 -6.76
#